data_8cd378170f4fb7a4d6291311516b55bf
#
_entry.id   8cd378170f4fb7a4d6291311516b55bf
#
_cell.length_a   1.000
_cell.length_b   1.000
_cell.length_c   1.000
_cell.angle_alpha   90.00
_cell.angle_beta   90.00
_cell.angle_gamma   90.00
#
_symmetry.space_group_name_H-M   'P 1'
#
loop_
_entity.id
_entity.type
_entity.pdbx_description
1 polymer ?
#
loop_
_entity_poly.entity_id
_entity_poly.type
_entity_poly.pdbx_seq_one_letter_code
_entity_poly.pdbx_strand_id
1 'polypeptide(L)'
;MIKITELNKYFNKNHSNQIHVIDNSTITFPDVGLVTILGESGSGKTTLLNVIGGLDNFDDGQIQIDDYTIKKYNAHLFDKIRNEKIGYIFQNYLLLNDRLVSYNLELMLNMYDLTKEEKEQRIDYVLKAVGMYKYKNKLVSELSGGQQQRIAIARALIKSPSVILADEPTGNLDEKNTIQIMNIIKKISEKILVIMVSHEKSIAKSYADTIITVNDGKVVSIVDNDKLALYKYNDDRNIYLKEYNYNVCNYTTVNDDCINIELYTNTSTNISFKLIVDNGKCYLKSDQEIVVIDSNSDIQVKDEHRKELDAKEEAILNDYHLEKLEYKKTPRLSHKEVWRLALTNIKRMKKKNLFLSLVLFVMSALTILAVQSILSAKQVDYRHLSFIDSRLYNVKMSSGTVGLTDKKLINSFGEVYD
;
A
#
# COMPACT_ATOMS: atom_id res chain seq x y z
N MET A 1 8.95 9.11 -15.84
CA MET A 1 9.53 10.12 -14.91
C MET A 1 8.49 10.58 -13.90
N ILE A 2 8.83 10.61 -12.60
CA ILE A 2 7.96 11.18 -11.54
C ILE A 2 8.63 12.42 -10.97
N LYS A 3 7.85 13.52 -10.84
CA LYS A 3 8.30 14.75 -10.23
C LYS A 3 7.22 15.34 -9.32
N ILE A 4 7.64 15.76 -8.15
CA ILE A 4 6.82 16.48 -7.18
C ILE A 4 7.36 17.90 -7.06
N THR A 5 6.49 18.88 -7.02
CA THR A 5 6.88 20.30 -6.91
C THR A 5 6.01 20.97 -5.86
N GLU A 6 6.65 21.52 -4.82
CA GLU A 6 6.04 22.30 -3.75
C GLU A 6 4.82 21.62 -3.12
N LEU A 7 4.91 20.28 -2.93
CA LEU A 7 3.79 19.48 -2.45
C LEU A 7 3.53 19.75 -0.97
N ASN A 8 2.27 20.02 -0.64
CA ASN A 8 1.82 20.27 0.72
C ASN A 8 0.60 19.41 1.06
N LYS A 9 0.60 18.86 2.27
CA LYS A 9 -0.55 18.14 2.83
C LYS A 9 -0.72 18.42 4.29
N TYR A 10 -1.97 18.69 4.68
CA TYR A 10 -2.38 18.89 6.06
C TYR A 10 -3.39 17.82 6.49
N PHE A 11 -3.27 17.34 7.71
CA PHE A 11 -4.38 16.69 8.41
C PHE A 11 -5.10 17.69 9.28
N ASN A 12 -6.42 17.56 9.40
CA ASN A 12 -7.28 18.49 10.16
C ASN A 12 -7.05 19.96 9.78
N LYS A 13 -6.93 20.26 8.49
CA LYS A 13 -6.73 21.62 8.00
C LYS A 13 -7.78 22.57 8.55
N ASN A 14 -7.35 23.74 9.00
CA ASN A 14 -8.19 24.78 9.63
C ASN A 14 -8.79 24.41 11.00
N HIS A 15 -8.31 23.38 11.68
CA HIS A 15 -8.65 23.03 13.05
C HIS A 15 -7.46 23.28 13.99
N SER A 16 -7.74 23.38 15.30
CA SER A 16 -6.71 23.63 16.33
C SER A 16 -5.66 22.51 16.43
N ASN A 17 -5.98 21.30 15.97
CA ASN A 17 -5.08 20.14 15.89
C ASN A 17 -4.58 19.87 14.46
N GLN A 18 -4.39 20.92 13.67
CA GLN A 18 -3.82 20.81 12.33
C GLN A 18 -2.38 20.29 12.39
N ILE A 19 -2.06 19.33 11.53
CA ILE A 19 -0.72 18.76 11.36
C ILE A 19 -0.28 18.96 9.92
N HIS A 20 0.87 19.59 9.69
CA HIS A 20 1.50 19.73 8.39
C HIS A 20 2.36 18.49 8.10
N VAL A 21 1.81 17.50 7.39
CA VAL A 21 2.43 16.16 7.24
C VAL A 21 3.38 16.11 6.05
N ILE A 22 3.14 16.89 5.01
CA ILE A 22 4.07 17.09 3.88
C ILE A 22 4.24 18.60 3.75
N ASP A 23 5.47 19.07 3.95
CA ASP A 23 5.80 20.50 3.98
C ASP A 23 6.70 20.86 2.80
N ASN A 24 6.10 21.51 1.82
CA ASN A 24 6.76 22.10 0.64
C ASN A 24 7.78 21.16 -0.04
N SER A 25 7.42 19.90 -0.20
CA SER A 25 8.33 18.88 -0.72
C SER A 25 8.48 18.99 -2.23
N THR A 26 9.74 19.07 -2.69
CA THR A 26 10.11 19.04 -4.12
C THR A 26 11.10 17.93 -4.36
N ILE A 27 10.73 16.94 -5.19
CA ILE A 27 11.52 15.74 -5.48
C ILE A 27 11.42 15.41 -6.96
N THR A 28 12.55 15.10 -7.59
CA THR A 28 12.60 14.51 -8.93
C THR A 28 13.14 13.09 -8.82
N PHE A 29 12.34 12.11 -9.22
CA PHE A 29 12.74 10.70 -9.19
C PHE A 29 13.41 10.30 -10.49
N PRO A 30 14.39 9.35 -10.47
CA PRO A 30 14.98 8.79 -11.69
C PRO A 30 13.94 7.98 -12.48
N ASP A 31 14.27 7.59 -13.70
CA ASP A 31 13.37 6.76 -14.52
C ASP A 31 13.40 5.28 -14.11
N VAL A 32 14.52 4.81 -13.57
CA VAL A 32 14.74 3.46 -13.05
C VAL A 32 15.58 3.53 -11.78
N GLY A 33 15.58 2.47 -11.01
CA GLY A 33 16.39 2.36 -9.80
C GLY A 33 15.55 2.22 -8.54
N LEU A 34 16.22 1.92 -7.42
CA LEU A 34 15.61 1.83 -6.11
C LEU A 34 15.84 3.13 -5.33
N VAL A 35 14.77 3.89 -5.13
CA VAL A 35 14.75 5.08 -4.29
C VAL A 35 14.14 4.73 -2.95
N THR A 36 14.89 4.94 -1.86
CA THR A 36 14.38 4.71 -0.50
C THR A 36 14.11 6.03 0.21
N ILE A 37 12.86 6.22 0.64
CA ILE A 37 12.45 7.31 1.52
C ILE A 37 12.64 6.86 2.96
N LEU A 38 13.63 7.46 3.63
CA LEU A 38 14.06 7.13 4.98
C LEU A 38 13.62 8.21 5.97
N GLY A 39 13.27 7.81 7.19
CA GLY A 39 12.95 8.74 8.28
C GLY A 39 12.34 8.02 9.47
N GLU A 40 12.16 8.71 10.58
CA GLU A 40 11.57 8.16 11.80
C GLU A 40 10.07 7.85 11.62
N SER A 41 9.52 7.04 12.53
CA SER A 41 8.08 6.78 12.54
C SER A 41 7.32 8.11 12.73
N GLY A 42 6.25 8.31 11.96
CA GLY A 42 5.47 9.55 12.02
C GLY A 42 6.02 10.72 11.19
N SER A 43 7.18 10.62 10.55
CA SER A 43 7.76 11.71 9.75
C SER A 43 7.05 12.02 8.42
N GLY A 44 5.94 11.34 8.09
CA GLY A 44 5.13 11.60 6.88
C GLY A 44 5.46 10.73 5.65
N LYS A 45 6.40 9.77 5.74
CA LYS A 45 6.86 8.93 4.61
C LYS A 45 5.74 8.16 3.91
N THR A 46 4.97 7.37 4.66
CA THR A 46 3.82 6.60 4.13
C THR A 46 2.76 7.54 3.54
N THR A 47 2.53 8.70 4.16
CA THR A 47 1.63 9.71 3.62
C THR A 47 2.14 10.25 2.28
N LEU A 48 3.43 10.55 2.17
CA LEU A 48 4.05 11.00 0.93
C LEU A 48 3.92 9.93 -0.16
N LEU A 49 4.21 8.66 0.16
CA LEU A 49 4.03 7.54 -0.77
C LEU A 49 2.58 7.39 -1.24
N ASN A 50 1.62 7.50 -0.31
CA ASN A 50 0.19 7.40 -0.61
C ASN A 50 -0.30 8.57 -1.48
N VAL A 51 0.21 9.76 -1.27
CA VAL A 51 -0.11 10.93 -2.09
C VAL A 51 0.47 10.77 -3.50
N ILE A 52 1.70 10.29 -3.65
CA ILE A 52 2.30 9.96 -4.96
C ILE A 52 1.45 8.93 -5.70
N GLY A 53 1.01 7.90 -4.99
CA GLY A 53 0.15 6.82 -5.54
C GLY A 53 -1.31 7.21 -5.72
N GLY A 54 -1.72 8.40 -5.29
CA GLY A 54 -3.10 8.88 -5.35
C GLY A 54 -4.07 8.08 -4.47
N LEU A 55 -3.56 7.40 -3.43
CA LEU A 55 -4.37 6.77 -2.39
C LEU A 55 -4.84 7.81 -1.36
N ASP A 56 -4.13 8.93 -1.28
CA ASP A 56 -4.50 10.07 -0.46
C ASP A 56 -4.43 11.37 -1.29
N ASN A 57 -5.15 12.40 -0.86
CA ASN A 57 -5.16 13.70 -1.51
C ASN A 57 -3.99 14.57 -1.03
N PHE A 58 -3.73 15.67 -1.73
CA PHE A 58 -2.84 16.75 -1.32
C PHE A 58 -3.56 18.09 -1.38
N ASP A 59 -3.04 19.08 -0.67
CA ASP A 59 -3.68 20.40 -0.52
C ASP A 59 -3.17 21.41 -1.56
N ASP A 60 -1.84 21.44 -1.75
CA ASP A 60 -1.18 22.36 -2.68
C ASP A 60 0.03 21.69 -3.33
N GLY A 61 0.51 22.27 -4.42
CA GLY A 61 1.62 21.77 -5.19
C GLY A 61 1.21 20.99 -6.43
N GLN A 62 2.15 20.24 -6.99
CA GLN A 62 1.96 19.52 -8.25
C GLN A 62 2.65 18.17 -8.21
N ILE A 63 2.00 17.15 -8.77
CA ILE A 63 2.58 15.83 -9.04
C ILE A 63 2.55 15.59 -10.55
N GLN A 64 3.69 15.26 -11.12
CA GLN A 64 3.82 14.81 -12.50
C GLN A 64 4.19 13.32 -12.51
N ILE A 65 3.46 12.53 -13.28
CA ILE A 65 3.72 11.10 -13.50
C ILE A 65 3.68 10.87 -15.00
N ASP A 66 4.82 10.64 -15.62
CA ASP A 66 4.99 10.58 -17.08
C ASP A 66 4.35 11.81 -17.75
N ASP A 67 3.30 11.59 -18.57
CA ASP A 67 2.58 12.64 -19.32
C ASP A 67 1.47 13.30 -18.48
N TYR A 68 1.21 12.82 -17.27
CA TYR A 68 0.15 13.35 -16.43
C TYR A 68 0.67 14.41 -15.47
N THR A 69 0.14 15.63 -15.56
CA THR A 69 0.41 16.71 -14.61
C THR A 69 -0.82 16.98 -13.76
N ILE A 70 -0.70 16.81 -12.45
CA ILE A 70 -1.79 16.85 -11.48
C ILE A 70 -1.54 18.00 -10.52
N LYS A 71 -2.29 19.10 -10.67
CA LYS A 71 -2.25 20.29 -9.79
C LYS A 71 -3.32 20.26 -8.70
N LYS A 72 -4.31 19.40 -8.84
CA LYS A 72 -5.39 19.20 -7.85
C LYS A 72 -5.79 17.75 -7.86
N TYR A 73 -5.99 17.18 -6.67
CA TYR A 73 -6.41 15.79 -6.54
C TYR A 73 -7.66 15.49 -7.35
N ASN A 74 -7.58 14.46 -8.17
CA ASN A 74 -8.68 13.95 -8.98
C ASN A 74 -8.69 12.42 -8.89
N ALA A 75 -9.67 11.87 -8.20
CA ALA A 75 -9.77 10.44 -7.95
C ALA A 75 -9.83 9.62 -9.26
N HIS A 76 -10.60 10.07 -10.27
CA HIS A 76 -10.73 9.34 -11.54
C HIS A 76 -9.42 9.31 -12.33
N LEU A 77 -8.65 10.41 -12.30
CA LEU A 77 -7.34 10.47 -12.95
C LEU A 77 -6.36 9.53 -12.24
N PHE A 78 -6.33 9.58 -10.91
CA PHE A 78 -5.47 8.68 -10.14
C PHE A 78 -5.88 7.21 -10.27
N ASP A 79 -7.18 6.90 -10.39
CA ASP A 79 -7.65 5.53 -10.70
C ASP A 79 -7.06 5.02 -12.01
N LYS A 80 -7.08 5.87 -13.05
CA LYS A 80 -6.46 5.54 -14.34
C LYS A 80 -4.95 5.32 -14.19
N ILE A 81 -4.24 6.26 -13.57
CA ILE A 81 -2.78 6.17 -13.37
C ILE A 81 -2.39 4.94 -12.56
N ARG A 82 -3.11 4.62 -11.46
CA ARG A 82 -2.87 3.40 -10.68
C ARG A 82 -3.04 2.13 -11.49
N ASN A 83 -4.04 2.09 -12.34
CA ASN A 83 -4.26 0.92 -13.19
C ASN A 83 -3.20 0.79 -14.28
N GLU A 84 -2.80 1.88 -14.92
CA GLU A 84 -1.87 1.84 -16.06
C GLU A 84 -0.39 1.84 -15.65
N LYS A 85 -0.02 2.56 -14.57
CA LYS A 85 1.37 2.93 -14.31
C LYS A 85 1.92 2.44 -12.99
N ILE A 86 1.09 2.27 -11.96
CA ILE A 86 1.56 2.06 -10.58
C ILE A 86 1.30 0.63 -10.11
N GLY A 87 2.36 -0.07 -9.67
CA GLY A 87 2.29 -1.26 -8.83
C GLY A 87 2.39 -0.87 -7.35
N TYR A 88 1.62 -1.51 -6.47
CA TYR A 88 1.65 -1.21 -5.03
C TYR A 88 2.01 -2.45 -4.23
N ILE A 89 2.99 -2.31 -3.33
CA ILE A 89 3.39 -3.31 -2.32
C ILE A 89 3.11 -2.70 -0.95
N PHE A 90 2.16 -3.27 -0.22
CA PHE A 90 1.73 -2.79 1.09
C PHE A 90 2.42 -3.54 2.23
N GLN A 91 2.65 -2.90 3.34
CA GLN A 91 3.24 -3.46 4.56
C GLN A 91 2.48 -4.71 5.06
N ASN A 92 1.15 -4.69 5.03
CA ASN A 92 0.28 -5.80 5.46
C ASN A 92 -0.16 -6.69 4.29
N TYR A 93 0.61 -6.74 3.19
CA TYR A 93 0.37 -7.52 1.98
C TYR A 93 -0.96 -7.19 1.27
N LEU A 94 -2.05 -6.93 1.98
CA LEU A 94 -3.43 -6.71 1.49
C LEU A 94 -3.88 -7.76 0.46
N LEU A 95 -3.60 -9.03 0.75
CA LEU A 95 -4.04 -10.19 -0.02
C LEU A 95 -5.38 -10.70 0.50
N LEU A 96 -6.16 -11.32 -0.38
CA LEU A 96 -7.39 -12.02 -0.01
C LEU A 96 -7.02 -13.40 0.54
N ASN A 97 -6.97 -13.52 1.87
CA ASN A 97 -6.47 -14.72 2.58
C ASN A 97 -7.34 -15.97 2.34
N ASP A 98 -8.63 -15.81 2.10
CA ASP A 98 -9.61 -16.87 1.81
C ASP A 98 -9.66 -17.28 0.33
N ARG A 99 -8.71 -16.77 -0.48
CA ARG A 99 -8.63 -17.00 -1.92
C ARG A 99 -7.30 -17.61 -2.31
N LEU A 100 -7.33 -18.28 -3.47
CA LEU A 100 -6.12 -18.84 -4.07
C LEU A 100 -5.11 -17.75 -4.45
N VAL A 101 -3.85 -18.11 -4.48
CA VAL A 101 -2.76 -17.25 -4.99
C VAL A 101 -3.06 -16.77 -6.40
N SER A 102 -3.44 -17.68 -7.31
CA SER A 102 -3.82 -17.33 -8.68
C SER A 102 -4.97 -16.33 -8.76
N TYR A 103 -5.98 -16.46 -7.90
CA TYR A 103 -7.11 -15.53 -7.88
C TYR A 103 -6.72 -14.11 -7.46
N ASN A 104 -5.81 -13.96 -6.48
CA ASN A 104 -5.28 -12.65 -6.08
C ASN A 104 -4.58 -11.90 -7.22
N LEU A 105 -3.93 -12.63 -8.10
CA LEU A 105 -3.27 -12.09 -9.29
C LEU A 105 -4.26 -11.83 -10.43
N GLU A 106 -5.17 -12.78 -10.67
CA GLU A 106 -6.21 -12.66 -11.69
C GLU A 106 -7.09 -11.42 -11.49
N LEU A 107 -7.37 -11.07 -10.23
CA LEU A 107 -8.17 -9.90 -9.88
C LEU A 107 -7.61 -8.60 -10.49
N MET A 108 -6.27 -8.47 -10.54
CA MET A 108 -5.62 -7.31 -11.15
C MET A 108 -5.78 -7.29 -12.68
N LEU A 109 -5.91 -8.45 -13.31
CA LEU A 109 -6.06 -8.58 -14.76
C LEU A 109 -7.51 -8.44 -15.24
N ASN A 110 -8.49 -8.48 -14.34
CA ASN A 110 -9.91 -8.35 -14.72
C ASN A 110 -10.30 -6.96 -15.24
N MET A 111 -9.41 -5.97 -15.10
CA MET A 111 -9.60 -4.62 -15.66
C MET A 111 -9.04 -4.46 -17.08
N TYR A 112 -8.51 -5.53 -17.67
CA TYR A 112 -7.91 -5.54 -19.00
C TYR A 112 -8.65 -6.53 -19.89
N ASP A 113 -8.61 -6.28 -21.19
CA ASP A 113 -9.25 -7.13 -22.19
C ASP A 113 -8.28 -8.26 -22.57
N LEU A 114 -8.19 -9.25 -21.69
CA LEU A 114 -7.35 -10.43 -21.85
C LEU A 114 -8.20 -11.70 -21.87
N THR A 115 -7.85 -12.62 -22.72
CA THR A 115 -8.41 -13.98 -22.72
C THR A 115 -8.03 -14.71 -21.44
N LYS A 116 -8.70 -15.81 -21.15
CA LYS A 116 -8.38 -16.64 -19.99
C LYS A 116 -6.97 -17.21 -20.08
N GLU A 117 -6.57 -17.63 -21.27
CA GLU A 117 -5.26 -18.21 -21.58
C GLU A 117 -4.16 -17.17 -21.36
N GLU A 118 -4.33 -15.94 -21.85
CA GLU A 118 -3.35 -14.86 -21.65
C GLU A 118 -3.21 -14.49 -20.17
N LYS A 119 -4.31 -14.43 -19.42
CA LYS A 119 -4.26 -14.21 -17.96
C LYS A 119 -3.48 -15.32 -17.27
N GLU A 120 -3.74 -16.56 -17.60
CA GLU A 120 -3.09 -17.71 -16.99
C GLU A 120 -1.58 -17.74 -17.29
N GLN A 121 -1.17 -17.52 -18.54
CA GLN A 121 0.24 -17.42 -18.93
C GLN A 121 0.96 -16.29 -18.17
N ARG A 122 0.31 -15.14 -18.03
CA ARG A 122 0.86 -13.99 -17.31
C ARG A 122 1.01 -14.24 -15.82
N ILE A 123 0.03 -14.90 -15.20
CA ILE A 123 0.08 -15.34 -13.80
C ILE A 123 1.24 -16.31 -13.60
N ASP A 124 1.36 -17.30 -14.47
CA ASP A 124 2.43 -18.30 -14.40
C ASP A 124 3.80 -17.69 -14.53
N TYR A 125 3.97 -16.75 -15.45
CA TYR A 125 5.21 -16.03 -15.66
C TYR A 125 5.65 -15.26 -14.42
N VAL A 126 4.74 -14.44 -13.85
CA VAL A 126 5.06 -13.62 -12.68
C VAL A 126 5.31 -14.48 -11.44
N LEU A 127 4.54 -15.57 -11.25
CA LEU A 127 4.76 -16.49 -10.14
C LEU A 127 6.11 -17.23 -10.25
N LYS A 128 6.55 -17.56 -11.45
CA LYS A 128 7.89 -18.12 -11.68
C LYS A 128 8.96 -17.08 -11.34
N ALA A 129 8.78 -15.82 -11.75
CA ALA A 129 9.74 -14.74 -11.50
C ALA A 129 9.98 -14.48 -10.01
N VAL A 130 8.98 -14.67 -9.16
CA VAL A 130 9.12 -14.52 -7.70
C VAL A 130 9.30 -15.84 -6.95
N GLY A 131 9.53 -16.97 -7.66
CA GLY A 131 9.73 -18.30 -7.06
C GLY A 131 8.50 -18.91 -6.39
N MET A 132 7.29 -18.47 -6.77
CA MET A 132 6.04 -18.87 -6.09
C MET A 132 5.12 -19.75 -6.95
N TYR A 133 5.57 -20.21 -8.11
CA TYR A 133 4.73 -20.97 -9.04
C TYR A 133 4.11 -22.25 -8.43
N LYS A 134 4.86 -22.97 -7.60
CA LYS A 134 4.37 -24.19 -6.91
C LYS A 134 3.20 -23.94 -5.94
N TYR A 135 2.98 -22.69 -5.55
CA TYR A 135 1.92 -22.29 -4.64
C TYR A 135 0.69 -21.69 -5.35
N LYS A 136 0.67 -21.69 -6.70
CA LYS A 136 -0.39 -21.10 -7.54
C LYS A 136 -1.81 -21.43 -7.07
N ASN A 137 -2.03 -22.69 -6.69
CA ASN A 137 -3.34 -23.25 -6.32
C ASN A 137 -3.55 -23.38 -4.81
N LYS A 138 -2.67 -22.78 -3.99
CA LYS A 138 -2.85 -22.73 -2.53
C LYS A 138 -3.63 -21.51 -2.10
N LEU A 139 -4.29 -21.59 -0.93
CA LEU A 139 -4.86 -20.44 -0.26
C LEU A 139 -3.74 -19.55 0.28
N VAL A 140 -3.95 -18.23 0.25
CA VAL A 140 -2.98 -17.27 0.78
C VAL A 140 -2.78 -17.47 2.30
N SER A 141 -3.83 -17.87 3.03
CA SER A 141 -3.76 -18.20 4.46
C SER A 141 -2.82 -19.35 4.82
N GLU A 142 -2.44 -20.19 3.86
CA GLU A 142 -1.51 -21.32 4.04
C GLU A 142 -0.04 -20.92 3.86
N LEU A 143 0.23 -19.66 3.50
CA LEU A 143 1.56 -19.16 3.18
C LEU A 143 2.22 -18.47 4.37
N SER A 144 3.55 -18.60 4.48
CA SER A 144 4.34 -17.81 5.43
C SER A 144 4.36 -16.32 5.04
N GLY A 145 4.72 -15.42 5.98
CA GLY A 145 4.79 -13.98 5.72
C GLY A 145 5.68 -13.61 4.53
N GLY A 146 6.88 -14.20 4.42
CA GLY A 146 7.76 -13.98 3.27
C GLY A 146 7.19 -14.49 1.95
N GLN A 147 6.44 -15.61 1.96
CA GLN A 147 5.73 -16.11 0.79
C GLN A 147 4.58 -15.18 0.40
N GLN A 148 3.81 -14.67 1.37
CA GLN A 148 2.75 -13.69 1.12
C GLN A 148 3.32 -12.40 0.53
N GLN A 149 4.48 -11.94 1.01
CA GLN A 149 5.15 -10.78 0.45
C GLN A 149 5.59 -10.98 -0.99
N ARG A 150 6.14 -12.15 -1.34
CA ARG A 150 6.45 -12.50 -2.74
C ARG A 150 5.21 -12.48 -3.63
N ILE A 151 4.05 -12.92 -3.13
CA ILE A 151 2.78 -12.82 -3.86
C ILE A 151 2.31 -11.37 -4.00
N ALA A 152 2.51 -10.53 -2.98
CA ALA A 152 2.21 -9.09 -3.07
C ALA A 152 3.08 -8.39 -4.12
N ILE A 153 4.37 -8.76 -4.22
CA ILE A 153 5.27 -8.30 -5.28
C ILE A 153 4.77 -8.79 -6.65
N ALA A 154 4.45 -10.08 -6.80
CA ALA A 154 3.89 -10.64 -8.02
C ALA A 154 2.64 -9.89 -8.48
N ARG A 155 1.74 -9.56 -7.54
CA ARG A 155 0.54 -8.77 -7.80
C ARG A 155 0.86 -7.34 -8.26
N ALA A 156 1.89 -6.71 -7.72
CA ALA A 156 2.33 -5.39 -8.18
C ALA A 156 2.89 -5.44 -9.60
N LEU A 157 3.66 -6.49 -9.94
CA LEU A 157 4.31 -6.67 -11.23
C LEU A 157 3.37 -7.06 -12.37
N ILE A 158 2.30 -7.78 -12.09
CA ILE A 158 1.49 -8.46 -13.12
C ILE A 158 0.89 -7.52 -14.18
N LYS A 159 0.71 -6.24 -13.83
CA LYS A 159 0.22 -5.20 -14.74
C LYS A 159 1.32 -4.60 -15.62
N SER A 160 2.58 -4.98 -15.43
CA SER A 160 3.75 -4.33 -16.05
C SER A 160 3.80 -2.81 -15.76
N PRO A 161 3.83 -2.40 -14.48
CA PRO A 161 3.79 -0.99 -14.11
C PRO A 161 5.07 -0.27 -14.53
N SER A 162 5.01 1.07 -14.68
CA SER A 162 6.19 1.93 -14.87
C SER A 162 6.88 2.26 -13.57
N VAL A 163 6.15 2.21 -12.44
CA VAL A 163 6.67 2.46 -11.09
C VAL A 163 6.04 1.51 -10.07
N ILE A 164 6.84 1.11 -9.10
CA ILE A 164 6.38 0.36 -7.93
C ILE A 164 6.53 1.25 -6.70
N LEU A 165 5.45 1.36 -5.94
CA LEU A 165 5.43 2.02 -4.63
C LEU A 165 5.38 0.94 -3.56
N ALA A 166 6.37 0.92 -2.67
CA ALA A 166 6.51 -0.09 -1.64
C ALA A 166 6.53 0.55 -0.25
N ASP A 167 5.52 0.24 0.55
CA ASP A 167 5.40 0.75 1.92
C ASP A 167 5.90 -0.31 2.90
N GLU A 168 7.08 -0.09 3.49
CA GLU A 168 7.77 -0.98 4.43
C GLU A 168 7.70 -2.47 4.03
N PRO A 169 8.19 -2.86 2.85
CA PRO A 169 7.97 -4.20 2.29
C PRO A 169 8.65 -5.33 3.09
N THR A 170 9.49 -5.01 4.06
CA THR A 170 10.25 -5.95 4.91
C THR A 170 9.87 -5.88 6.38
N GLY A 171 9.06 -4.91 6.80
CA GLY A 171 8.80 -4.61 8.21
C GLY A 171 8.19 -5.74 9.07
N ASN A 172 7.57 -6.75 8.45
CA ASN A 172 6.96 -7.91 9.14
C ASN A 172 7.71 -9.23 8.86
N LEU A 173 8.97 -9.16 8.39
CA LEU A 173 9.73 -10.32 7.98
C LEU A 173 10.92 -10.56 8.90
N ASP A 174 11.31 -11.83 9.02
CA ASP A 174 12.60 -12.19 9.57
C ASP A 174 13.73 -11.78 8.61
N GLU A 175 14.93 -11.74 9.10
CA GLU A 175 16.13 -11.30 8.37
C GLU A 175 16.33 -12.06 7.05
N LYS A 176 16.18 -13.39 7.06
CA LYS A 176 16.38 -14.23 5.88
C LYS A 176 15.38 -13.88 4.77
N ASN A 177 14.11 -13.71 5.14
CA ASN A 177 13.08 -13.30 4.20
C ASN A 177 13.29 -11.85 3.75
N THR A 178 13.74 -10.96 4.65
CA THR A 178 14.10 -9.57 4.33
C THR A 178 15.13 -9.51 3.21
N ILE A 179 16.25 -10.23 3.33
CA ILE A 179 17.29 -10.29 2.30
C ILE A 179 16.72 -10.78 0.96
N GLN A 180 15.95 -11.87 0.99
CA GLN A 180 15.35 -12.42 -0.22
C GLN A 180 14.39 -11.45 -0.90
N ILE A 181 13.57 -10.75 -0.15
CA ILE A 181 12.63 -9.75 -0.69
C ILE A 181 13.38 -8.55 -1.24
N MET A 182 14.41 -8.06 -0.53
CA MET A 182 15.20 -6.93 -0.99
C MET A 182 15.99 -7.25 -2.26
N ASN A 183 16.51 -8.47 -2.40
CA ASN A 183 17.16 -8.91 -3.64
C ASN A 183 16.19 -8.94 -4.81
N ILE A 184 14.94 -9.41 -4.61
CA ILE A 184 13.89 -9.37 -5.63
C ILE A 184 13.58 -7.92 -6.02
N ILE A 185 13.36 -7.03 -5.04
CA ILE A 185 13.06 -5.62 -5.25
C ILE A 185 14.22 -4.93 -6.00
N LYS A 186 15.46 -5.21 -5.61
CA LYS A 186 16.64 -4.65 -6.29
C LYS A 186 16.74 -5.08 -7.75
N LYS A 187 16.53 -6.35 -8.05
CA LYS A 187 16.49 -6.85 -9.42
C LYS A 187 15.37 -6.21 -10.26
N ILE A 188 14.20 -6.02 -9.69
CA ILE A 188 13.10 -5.32 -10.34
C ILE A 188 13.49 -3.85 -10.63
N SER A 189 14.18 -3.21 -9.69
CA SER A 189 14.57 -1.80 -9.80
C SER A 189 15.58 -1.52 -10.93
N GLU A 190 16.29 -2.52 -11.42
CA GLU A 190 17.16 -2.39 -12.60
C GLU A 190 16.36 -2.02 -13.87
N LYS A 191 15.06 -2.33 -13.91
CA LYS A 191 14.19 -2.11 -15.08
C LYS A 191 13.03 -1.17 -14.83
N ILE A 192 12.61 -1.00 -13.57
CA ILE A 192 11.42 -0.25 -13.16
C ILE A 192 11.82 0.65 -11.99
N LEU A 193 11.33 1.88 -11.96
CA LEU A 193 11.49 2.72 -10.77
C LEU A 193 10.76 2.09 -9.59
N VAL A 194 11.47 1.87 -8.48
CA VAL A 194 10.89 1.44 -7.21
C VAL A 194 11.09 2.52 -6.17
N ILE A 195 10.00 3.06 -5.64
CA ILE A 195 10.03 4.01 -4.52
C ILE A 195 9.60 3.25 -3.28
N MET A 196 10.51 3.09 -2.34
CA MET A 196 10.31 2.34 -1.11
C MET A 196 10.36 3.26 0.10
N VAL A 197 9.45 3.06 1.04
CA VAL A 197 9.54 3.64 2.39
C VAL A 197 10.17 2.63 3.33
N SER A 198 11.11 3.07 4.14
CA SER A 198 11.70 2.26 5.20
C SER A 198 12.12 3.13 6.38
N HIS A 199 12.18 2.56 7.57
CA HIS A 199 12.81 3.14 8.75
C HIS A 199 14.18 2.51 9.03
N GLU A 200 14.59 1.48 8.29
CA GLU A 200 15.86 0.76 8.45
C GLU A 200 16.98 1.37 7.61
N LYS A 201 17.91 2.06 8.29
CA LYS A 201 19.06 2.71 7.65
C LYS A 201 20.00 1.72 6.96
N SER A 202 20.16 0.52 7.53
CA SER A 202 21.00 -0.56 7.00
C SER A 202 20.49 -1.04 5.63
N ILE A 203 19.19 -1.30 5.50
CA ILE A 203 18.56 -1.69 4.24
C ILE A 203 18.71 -0.58 3.19
N ALA A 204 18.42 0.68 3.56
CA ALA A 204 18.55 1.79 2.64
C ALA A 204 19.99 1.93 2.11
N LYS A 205 21.00 1.89 2.99
CA LYS A 205 22.42 1.99 2.61
C LYS A 205 22.90 0.83 1.71
N SER A 206 22.37 -0.38 1.94
CA SER A 206 22.83 -1.58 1.21
C SER A 206 22.18 -1.75 -0.17
N TYR A 207 20.94 -1.30 -0.34
CA TYR A 207 20.16 -1.61 -1.53
C TYR A 207 19.77 -0.40 -2.37
N ALA A 208 19.53 0.77 -1.76
CA ALA A 208 19.05 1.93 -2.49
C ALA A 208 20.09 2.51 -3.44
N ASP A 209 19.66 2.97 -4.61
CA ASP A 209 20.47 3.79 -5.51
C ASP A 209 20.43 5.26 -5.08
N THR A 210 19.29 5.73 -4.58
CA THR A 210 19.12 7.07 -4.04
C THR A 210 18.40 7.00 -2.70
N ILE A 211 18.89 7.72 -1.70
CA ILE A 211 18.26 7.83 -0.37
C ILE A 211 17.71 9.24 -0.20
N ILE A 212 16.40 9.32 0.08
CA ILE A 212 15.69 10.56 0.40
C ILE A 212 15.38 10.54 1.89
N THR A 213 15.92 11.47 2.65
CA THR A 213 15.64 11.56 4.08
C THR A 213 14.51 12.55 4.33
N VAL A 214 13.48 12.09 5.05
CA VAL A 214 12.32 12.90 5.45
C VAL A 214 12.29 13.03 6.96
N ASN A 215 12.17 14.26 7.47
CA ASN A 215 11.98 14.55 8.88
C ASN A 215 10.88 15.62 9.03
N ASP A 216 9.92 15.37 9.93
CA ASP A 216 8.79 16.27 10.21
C ASP A 216 8.11 16.83 8.95
N GLY A 217 7.84 15.95 7.99
CA GLY A 217 7.16 16.30 6.74
C GLY A 217 8.05 16.97 5.69
N LYS A 218 9.32 17.29 6.00
CA LYS A 218 10.26 17.95 5.09
C LYS A 218 11.27 16.98 4.50
N VAL A 219 11.59 17.17 3.23
CA VAL A 219 12.74 16.52 2.62
C VAL A 219 14.01 17.23 3.09
N VAL A 220 14.82 16.52 3.88
CA VAL A 220 16.05 17.07 4.49
C VAL A 220 17.26 16.87 3.57
N SER A 221 17.35 15.71 2.92
CA SER A 221 18.45 15.40 2.01
C SER A 221 18.02 14.42 0.93
N ILE A 222 18.66 14.53 -0.23
CA ILE A 222 18.60 13.58 -1.34
C ILE A 222 20.05 13.23 -1.67
N VAL A 223 20.43 11.98 -1.52
CA VAL A 223 21.81 11.51 -1.67
C VAL A 223 21.82 10.29 -2.59
N ASP A 224 22.62 10.34 -3.64
CA ASP A 224 22.92 9.17 -4.45
C ASP A 224 23.87 8.27 -3.68
N ASN A 225 23.53 7.00 -3.59
CA ASN A 225 24.29 6.02 -2.86
C ASN A 225 25.41 5.47 -3.76
N ASP A 226 26.65 5.53 -3.30
CA ASP A 226 27.80 5.07 -4.08
C ASP A 226 27.67 3.57 -4.40
N LYS A 227 27.65 3.26 -5.68
CA LYS A 227 27.43 1.89 -6.22
C LYS A 227 28.51 0.88 -5.80
N LEU A 228 29.64 1.31 -5.25
CA LEU A 228 30.73 0.45 -4.78
C LEU A 228 30.47 -0.25 -3.44
N ALA A 229 29.50 0.25 -2.65
CA ALA A 229 29.05 -0.40 -1.42
C ALA A 229 27.88 -1.41 -1.67
N LEU A 230 27.45 -1.52 -2.92
CA LEU A 230 26.28 -2.27 -3.34
C LEU A 230 26.50 -3.78 -3.25
N TYR A 231 25.54 -4.49 -2.71
CA TYR A 231 25.37 -5.94 -2.64
C TYR A 231 25.97 -6.67 -1.43
N LYS A 232 26.57 -5.99 -0.48
CA LYS A 232 26.79 -6.61 0.81
C LYS A 232 25.90 -5.94 1.85
N TYR A 233 24.64 -6.38 1.92
CA TYR A 233 23.86 -6.19 3.13
C TYR A 233 24.71 -6.85 4.24
N ASN A 234 25.56 -6.07 4.84
CA ASN A 234 26.12 -6.43 6.12
C ASN A 234 24.95 -6.25 7.07
N ASP A 235 24.27 -7.35 7.36
CA ASP A 235 23.51 -7.43 8.55
C ASP A 235 24.50 -7.16 9.68
N ASP A 236 24.42 -5.96 10.23
CA ASP A 236 25.28 -5.55 11.35
C ASP A 236 25.09 -6.50 12.57
N ARG A 237 24.12 -7.42 12.49
CA ARG A 237 23.78 -8.42 13.51
C ARG A 237 24.32 -9.83 13.21
N ASN A 238 24.77 -10.12 11.97
CA ASN A 238 25.29 -11.43 11.62
C ASN A 238 26.65 -11.33 10.90
N ILE A 239 27.64 -12.00 11.46
CA ILE A 239 28.96 -12.16 10.86
C ILE A 239 29.07 -13.60 10.35
N TYR A 240 29.18 -13.77 9.01
CA TYR A 240 29.31 -15.08 8.37
C TYR A 240 30.80 -15.39 8.16
N LEU A 241 31.39 -16.26 9.00
CA LEU A 241 32.80 -16.50 9.03
C LEU A 241 33.37 -17.05 7.71
N LYS A 242 32.60 -17.81 6.95
CA LYS A 242 33.04 -18.35 5.64
C LYS A 242 33.18 -17.31 4.52
N GLU A 243 32.75 -16.07 4.75
CA GLU A 243 32.97 -14.94 3.84
C GLU A 243 34.34 -14.26 4.05
N TYR A 244 35.09 -14.69 5.06
CA TYR A 244 36.35 -14.09 5.47
C TYR A 244 37.53 -15.01 5.21
N ASN A 245 38.70 -14.44 4.95
CA ASN A 245 39.94 -15.16 4.96
C ASN A 245 40.32 -15.53 6.40
N TYR A 246 40.57 -16.79 6.63
CA TYR A 246 40.79 -17.35 7.94
C TYR A 246 42.32 -17.62 8.18
N ASN A 247 42.84 -17.12 9.29
CA ASN A 247 44.21 -17.38 9.74
C ASN A 247 44.22 -17.68 11.24
N VAL A 248 44.95 -18.70 11.65
CA VAL A 248 45.17 -19.05 13.05
C VAL A 248 46.60 -18.68 13.45
N CYS A 249 46.72 -17.94 14.50
CA CYS A 249 47.99 -17.62 15.10
C CYS A 249 48.03 -18.18 16.53
N ASN A 250 48.98 -19.05 16.81
CA ASN A 250 49.23 -19.59 18.15
C ASN A 250 50.44 -18.88 18.75
N TYR A 251 50.26 -18.33 19.93
CA TYR A 251 51.34 -17.65 20.68
C TYR A 251 51.55 -18.35 22.03
N THR A 252 52.80 -18.66 22.35
CA THR A 252 53.19 -19.19 23.67
C THR A 252 53.63 -18.01 24.52
N THR A 253 53.12 -17.90 25.75
CA THR A 253 53.54 -16.89 26.72
C THR A 253 54.78 -17.34 27.47
N VAL A 254 55.42 -16.42 28.25
CA VAL A 254 56.59 -16.71 29.07
C VAL A 254 56.34 -17.81 30.12
N ASN A 255 55.08 -18.10 30.44
CA ASN A 255 54.68 -19.12 31.43
C ASN A 255 54.10 -20.39 30.77
N ASP A 256 54.43 -20.68 29.50
CA ASP A 256 53.92 -21.80 28.70
C ASP A 256 52.36 -21.79 28.48
N ASP A 257 51.67 -20.71 28.78
CA ASP A 257 50.25 -20.55 28.46
C ASP A 257 50.11 -20.29 26.96
N CYS A 258 49.18 -21.03 26.29
CA CYS A 258 48.90 -20.84 24.87
C CYS A 258 47.74 -19.86 24.68
N ILE A 259 47.97 -18.85 23.86
CA ILE A 259 46.92 -17.92 23.39
C ILE A 259 46.65 -18.25 21.94
N ASN A 260 45.43 -18.71 21.66
CA ASN A 260 44.95 -18.94 20.29
C ASN A 260 44.20 -17.69 19.79
N ILE A 261 44.67 -17.14 18.68
CA ILE A 261 44.01 -16.01 18.02
C ILE A 261 43.53 -16.47 16.65
N GLU A 262 42.22 -16.45 16.45
CA GLU A 262 41.59 -16.71 15.15
C GLU A 262 41.31 -15.36 14.48
N LEU A 263 41.89 -15.12 13.32
CA LEU A 263 41.72 -13.90 12.57
C LEU A 263 40.92 -14.15 11.32
N TYR A 264 39.76 -13.50 11.21
CA TYR A 264 38.92 -13.47 10.06
C TYR A 264 38.96 -12.08 9.44
N THR A 265 39.39 -11.94 8.18
CA THR A 265 39.52 -10.65 7.49
C THR A 265 39.01 -10.71 6.06
N ASN A 266 38.32 -9.68 5.64
CA ASN A 266 37.85 -9.50 4.26
C ASN A 266 38.50 -8.29 3.56
N THR A 267 39.39 -7.59 4.26
CA THR A 267 40.07 -6.39 3.76
C THR A 267 41.57 -6.50 3.96
N SER A 268 42.34 -5.84 3.11
CA SER A 268 43.83 -5.74 3.21
C SER A 268 44.27 -4.55 4.06
N THR A 269 43.54 -4.19 5.09
CA THR A 269 43.89 -3.10 5.99
C THR A 269 44.89 -3.54 7.07
N ASN A 270 45.91 -2.74 7.33
CA ASN A 270 46.83 -2.94 8.46
C ASN A 270 46.09 -2.58 9.74
N ILE A 271 45.77 -3.58 10.54
CA ILE A 271 45.16 -3.40 11.86
C ILE A 271 46.21 -3.60 12.91
N SER A 272 46.39 -2.62 13.81
CA SER A 272 47.26 -2.72 14.97
C SER A 272 46.41 -2.76 16.24
N PHE A 273 46.58 -3.82 17.03
CA PHE A 273 45.96 -3.89 18.35
C PHE A 273 46.94 -4.44 19.37
N LYS A 274 46.76 -4.05 20.64
CA LYS A 274 47.50 -4.61 21.77
C LYS A 274 46.54 -5.38 22.66
N LEU A 275 46.79 -6.68 22.81
CA LEU A 275 46.11 -7.54 23.76
C LEU A 275 46.93 -7.61 25.05
N ILE A 276 46.33 -7.24 26.17
CA ILE A 276 46.93 -7.32 27.49
C ILE A 276 46.09 -8.30 28.32
N VAL A 277 46.75 -9.33 28.83
CA VAL A 277 46.12 -10.31 29.74
C VAL A 277 46.68 -10.09 31.13
N ASP A 278 45.81 -9.77 32.09
CA ASP A 278 46.18 -9.56 33.49
C ASP A 278 45.13 -10.11 34.43
N ASN A 279 45.53 -10.96 35.39
CA ASN A 279 44.66 -11.56 36.40
C ASN A 279 43.36 -12.16 35.85
N GLY A 280 43.40 -12.89 34.72
CA GLY A 280 42.25 -13.49 34.05
C GLY A 280 41.36 -12.53 33.33
N LYS A 281 41.78 -11.27 33.17
CA LYS A 281 41.08 -10.25 32.37
C LYS A 281 41.85 -9.95 31.10
N CYS A 282 41.14 -9.81 29.99
CA CYS A 282 41.68 -9.41 28.71
C CYS A 282 41.34 -7.93 28.43
N TYR A 283 42.37 -7.14 28.11
CA TYR A 283 42.24 -5.74 27.73
C TYR A 283 42.71 -5.60 26.28
N LEU A 284 41.89 -5.02 25.44
CA LEU A 284 42.20 -4.75 24.05
C LEU A 284 42.36 -3.25 23.82
N LYS A 285 43.54 -2.83 23.30
CA LYS A 285 43.80 -1.45 22.88
C LYS A 285 44.02 -1.43 21.38
N SER A 286 43.21 -0.62 20.65
CA SER A 286 43.35 -0.42 19.21
C SER A 286 43.17 1.05 18.86
N ASP A 287 43.69 1.46 17.72
CA ASP A 287 43.43 2.77 17.09
C ASP A 287 42.13 2.75 16.23
N GLN A 288 41.53 1.58 16.10
CA GLN A 288 40.27 1.34 15.38
C GLN A 288 39.11 1.14 16.36
N GLU A 289 37.88 1.35 15.90
CA GLU A 289 36.70 1.05 16.70
C GLU A 289 36.61 -0.44 17.02
N ILE A 290 36.38 -0.75 18.27
CA ILE A 290 36.32 -2.14 18.79
C ILE A 290 34.86 -2.41 19.18
N VAL A 291 34.26 -3.40 18.55
CA VAL A 291 32.94 -3.92 18.94
C VAL A 291 33.14 -5.28 19.63
N VAL A 292 32.78 -5.36 20.91
CA VAL A 292 32.81 -6.61 21.67
C VAL A 292 31.52 -7.36 21.49
N ILE A 293 31.59 -8.61 21.03
CA ILE A 293 30.44 -9.50 20.84
C ILE A 293 30.44 -10.48 22.01
N ASP A 294 29.38 -10.42 22.83
CA ASP A 294 29.14 -11.32 23.94
C ASP A 294 27.80 -12.04 23.81
N SER A 295 27.41 -12.83 24.78
CA SER A 295 26.18 -13.58 24.80
C SER A 295 24.89 -12.70 24.83
N ASN A 296 25.02 -11.41 25.14
CA ASN A 296 23.94 -10.43 25.23
C ASN A 296 23.93 -9.48 24.03
N SER A 297 24.89 -9.62 23.11
CA SER A 297 24.96 -8.75 21.95
C SER A 297 23.97 -9.19 20.89
N ASP A 298 23.39 -8.21 20.18
CA ASP A 298 22.49 -8.48 19.05
C ASP A 298 23.24 -9.06 17.83
N ILE A 299 24.60 -9.08 17.87
CA ILE A 299 25.44 -9.58 16.79
C ILE A 299 25.67 -11.08 16.98
N GLN A 300 25.35 -11.87 15.98
CA GLN A 300 25.59 -13.31 15.94
C GLN A 300 26.71 -13.66 14.97
N VAL A 301 27.64 -14.51 15.40
CA VAL A 301 28.70 -15.06 14.55
C VAL A 301 28.23 -16.42 14.03
N LYS A 302 28.19 -16.61 12.70
CA LYS A 302 27.72 -17.85 12.05
C LYS A 302 28.82 -18.47 11.20
N ASP A 303 29.12 -19.75 11.44
CA ASP A 303 30.10 -20.52 10.65
C ASP A 303 29.42 -21.14 9.40
N GLU A 304 28.81 -20.31 8.57
CA GLU A 304 28.16 -20.70 7.32
C GLU A 304 28.37 -19.63 6.25
N HIS A 305 28.12 -19.98 4.99
CA HIS A 305 28.01 -18.99 3.92
C HIS A 305 26.66 -18.30 3.96
N ARG A 306 26.65 -17.02 3.55
CA ARG A 306 25.40 -16.29 3.31
C ARG A 306 24.58 -17.03 2.23
N LYS A 307 23.29 -17.22 2.49
CA LYS A 307 22.38 -17.86 1.51
C LYS A 307 21.98 -16.83 0.45
N GLU A 308 22.42 -17.06 -0.78
CA GLU A 308 22.01 -16.29 -1.95
C GLU A 308 20.64 -16.77 -2.50
N LEU A 309 20.06 -15.99 -3.42
CA LEU A 309 18.88 -16.40 -4.19
C LEU A 309 19.18 -17.68 -4.99
N ASP A 310 18.15 -18.51 -5.22
CA ASP A 310 18.28 -19.66 -6.14
C ASP A 310 18.61 -19.12 -7.55
N ALA A 311 19.67 -19.61 -8.16
CA ALA A 311 20.15 -19.18 -9.48
C ALA A 311 19.06 -19.24 -10.57
N LYS A 312 18.05 -20.11 -10.41
CA LYS A 312 16.89 -20.19 -11.33
C LYS A 312 15.93 -19.02 -11.15
N GLU A 313 15.67 -18.59 -9.90
CA GLU A 313 14.81 -17.44 -9.61
C GLU A 313 15.48 -16.16 -10.11
N GLU A 314 16.79 -16.05 -9.91
CA GLU A 314 17.58 -14.92 -10.38
C GLU A 314 17.58 -14.80 -11.91
N ALA A 315 17.73 -15.91 -12.64
CA ALA A 315 17.71 -15.92 -14.09
C ALA A 315 16.36 -15.42 -14.65
N ILE A 316 15.22 -15.83 -14.05
CA ILE A 316 13.90 -15.40 -14.50
C ILE A 316 13.68 -13.91 -14.23
N LEU A 317 14.16 -13.39 -13.10
CA LEU A 317 14.08 -11.96 -12.79
C LEU A 317 14.96 -11.12 -13.71
N ASN A 318 16.14 -11.61 -14.09
CA ASN A 318 17.02 -10.96 -15.06
C ASN A 318 16.35 -10.79 -16.44
N ASP A 319 15.57 -11.79 -16.86
CA ASP A 319 14.82 -11.77 -18.13
C ASP A 319 13.40 -11.21 -17.97
N TYR A 320 13.04 -10.65 -16.79
CA TYR A 320 11.70 -10.15 -16.58
C TYR A 320 11.32 -9.13 -17.65
N HIS A 321 10.39 -9.53 -18.49
CA HIS A 321 9.79 -8.67 -19.51
C HIS A 321 8.32 -9.07 -19.68
N LEU A 322 7.43 -8.15 -19.35
CA LEU A 322 6.01 -8.30 -19.64
C LEU A 322 5.54 -7.13 -20.51
N GLU A 323 4.79 -7.45 -21.53
CA GLU A 323 4.15 -6.44 -22.37
C GLU A 323 3.25 -5.53 -21.53
N LYS A 324 3.29 -4.22 -21.83
CA LYS A 324 2.38 -3.25 -21.19
C LYS A 324 0.96 -3.56 -21.57
N LEU A 325 0.07 -3.51 -20.59
CA LEU A 325 -1.36 -3.71 -20.81
C LEU A 325 -2.03 -2.38 -21.06
N GLU A 326 -2.90 -2.32 -22.07
CA GLU A 326 -3.77 -1.18 -22.29
C GLU A 326 -4.98 -1.27 -21.36
N TYR A 327 -5.13 -0.28 -20.49
CA TYR A 327 -6.30 -0.16 -19.63
C TYR A 327 -7.49 0.29 -20.46
N LYS A 328 -8.45 -0.62 -20.65
CA LYS A 328 -9.75 -0.26 -21.20
C LYS A 328 -10.71 0.03 -20.06
N LYS A 329 -11.35 1.18 -20.11
CA LYS A 329 -12.39 1.54 -19.13
C LYS A 329 -13.42 0.44 -19.08
N THR A 330 -13.50 -0.29 -17.97
CA THR A 330 -14.46 -1.38 -17.82
C THR A 330 -15.88 -0.84 -17.99
N PRO A 331 -16.75 -1.51 -18.75
CA PRO A 331 -18.13 -1.15 -18.81
C PRO A 331 -18.72 -1.18 -17.40
N ARG A 332 -19.65 -0.26 -17.14
CA ARG A 332 -20.40 -0.28 -15.87
C ARG A 332 -20.99 -1.66 -15.68
N LEU A 333 -20.92 -2.18 -14.45
CA LEU A 333 -21.56 -3.45 -14.11
C LEU A 333 -22.99 -3.46 -14.64
N SER A 334 -23.37 -4.49 -15.37
CA SER A 334 -24.74 -4.64 -15.83
C SER A 334 -25.69 -4.80 -14.63
N HIS A 335 -26.91 -4.37 -14.74
CA HIS A 335 -27.90 -4.53 -13.67
C HIS A 335 -27.98 -5.99 -13.18
N LYS A 336 -27.80 -6.96 -14.08
CA LYS A 336 -27.79 -8.39 -13.78
C LYS A 336 -26.60 -8.78 -12.87
N GLU A 337 -25.42 -8.21 -13.10
CA GLU A 337 -24.23 -8.44 -12.28
C GLU A 337 -24.35 -7.78 -10.91
N VAL A 338 -24.90 -6.55 -10.85
CA VAL A 338 -25.20 -5.86 -9.59
C VAL A 338 -26.14 -6.70 -8.74
N TRP A 339 -27.22 -7.21 -9.33
CA TRP A 339 -28.17 -8.09 -8.64
C TRP A 339 -27.52 -9.40 -8.19
N ARG A 340 -26.68 -10.01 -9.02
CA ARG A 340 -25.94 -11.24 -8.67
C ARG A 340 -25.00 -11.01 -7.50
N LEU A 341 -24.28 -9.90 -7.47
CA LEU A 341 -23.41 -9.51 -6.36
C LEU A 341 -24.21 -9.25 -5.08
N ALA A 342 -25.31 -8.50 -5.18
CA ALA A 342 -26.19 -8.23 -4.05
C ALA A 342 -26.76 -9.54 -3.45
N LEU A 343 -27.26 -10.45 -4.26
CA LEU A 343 -27.77 -11.75 -3.82
C LEU A 343 -26.67 -12.63 -3.20
N THR A 344 -25.46 -12.58 -3.75
CA THR A 344 -24.31 -13.31 -3.20
C THR A 344 -23.92 -12.78 -1.83
N ASN A 345 -23.93 -11.46 -1.65
CA ASN A 345 -23.65 -10.81 -0.38
C ASN A 345 -24.72 -11.15 0.67
N ILE A 346 -26.01 -11.13 0.29
CA ILE A 346 -27.12 -11.51 1.15
C ILE A 346 -26.96 -12.98 1.61
N LYS A 347 -26.61 -13.90 0.70
CA LYS A 347 -26.36 -15.32 1.04
C LYS A 347 -25.23 -15.53 2.02
N ARG A 348 -24.23 -14.64 2.03
CA ARG A 348 -23.06 -14.70 2.95
C ARG A 348 -23.28 -14.00 4.29
N MET A 349 -24.39 -13.27 4.45
CA MET A 349 -24.68 -12.57 5.70
C MET A 349 -24.98 -13.57 6.82
N LYS A 350 -24.39 -13.31 8.02
CA LYS A 350 -24.79 -14.02 9.22
C LYS A 350 -26.28 -13.80 9.49
N LYS A 351 -26.98 -14.81 10.02
CA LYS A 351 -28.44 -14.79 10.28
C LYS A 351 -28.92 -13.51 10.97
N LYS A 352 -28.15 -12.98 11.95
CA LYS A 352 -28.45 -11.73 12.65
C LYS A 352 -28.45 -10.50 11.70
N ASN A 353 -27.48 -10.41 10.82
CA ASN A 353 -27.37 -9.28 9.86
C ASN A 353 -28.44 -9.38 8.77
N LEU A 354 -28.78 -10.61 8.37
CA LEU A 354 -29.89 -10.85 7.43
C LEU A 354 -31.23 -10.39 8.02
N PHE A 355 -31.49 -10.71 9.30
CA PHE A 355 -32.70 -10.24 10.00
C PHE A 355 -32.75 -8.72 10.09
N LEU A 356 -31.64 -8.08 10.47
CA LEU A 356 -31.55 -6.61 10.52
C LEU A 356 -31.83 -5.97 9.14
N SER A 357 -31.27 -6.54 8.07
CA SER A 357 -31.53 -6.05 6.70
C SER A 357 -33.00 -6.19 6.30
N LEU A 358 -33.64 -7.29 6.71
CA LEU A 358 -35.08 -7.49 6.47
C LEU A 358 -35.93 -6.43 7.20
N VAL A 359 -35.60 -6.16 8.47
CA VAL A 359 -36.31 -5.14 9.27
C VAL A 359 -36.15 -3.75 8.62
N LEU A 360 -34.93 -3.37 8.22
CA LEU A 360 -34.68 -2.10 7.54
C LEU A 360 -35.42 -1.99 6.20
N PHE A 361 -35.49 -3.08 5.44
CA PHE A 361 -36.25 -3.12 4.18
C PHE A 361 -37.76 -2.91 4.41
N VAL A 362 -38.33 -3.60 5.40
CA VAL A 362 -39.76 -3.43 5.75
C VAL A 362 -40.03 -2.00 6.22
N MET A 363 -39.17 -1.44 7.07
CA MET A 363 -39.30 -0.05 7.54
C MET A 363 -39.24 0.95 6.37
N SER A 364 -38.33 0.76 5.41
CA SER A 364 -38.24 1.64 4.23
C SER A 364 -39.45 1.53 3.34
N ALA A 365 -40.01 0.33 3.15
CA ALA A 365 -41.21 0.12 2.40
C ALA A 365 -42.43 0.82 3.06
N LEU A 366 -42.57 0.70 4.37
CA LEU A 366 -43.63 1.37 5.15
C LEU A 366 -43.52 2.91 5.08
N THR A 367 -42.28 3.45 5.15
CA THR A 367 -42.06 4.91 4.99
C THR A 367 -42.45 5.40 3.60
N ILE A 368 -42.13 4.66 2.55
CA ILE A 368 -42.52 5.00 1.17
C ILE A 368 -44.06 4.99 1.03
N LEU A 369 -44.73 3.96 1.54
CA LEU A 369 -46.18 3.88 1.53
C LEU A 369 -46.83 5.02 2.30
N ALA A 370 -46.30 5.38 3.47
CA ALA A 370 -46.78 6.51 4.27
C ALA A 370 -46.61 7.84 3.52
N VAL A 371 -45.47 8.08 2.88
CA VAL A 371 -45.24 9.28 2.06
C VAL A 371 -46.20 9.32 0.86
N GLN A 372 -46.36 8.19 0.18
CA GLN A 372 -47.28 8.09 -0.95
C GLN A 372 -48.74 8.34 -0.52
N SER A 373 -49.17 7.81 0.62
CA SER A 373 -50.48 8.06 1.19
C SER A 373 -50.69 9.53 1.51
N ILE A 374 -49.71 10.23 2.10
CA ILE A 374 -49.78 11.66 2.38
C ILE A 374 -49.86 12.48 1.09
N LEU A 375 -49.05 12.12 0.08
CA LEU A 375 -49.10 12.80 -1.23
C LEU A 375 -50.42 12.58 -1.95
N SER A 376 -50.94 11.38 -1.89
CA SER A 376 -52.26 11.04 -2.46
C SER A 376 -53.39 11.80 -1.76
N ALA A 377 -53.34 11.91 -0.43
CA ALA A 377 -54.35 12.70 0.32
C ALA A 377 -54.28 14.19 -0.03
N LYS A 378 -53.14 14.73 -0.42
CA LYS A 378 -53.01 16.12 -0.90
C LYS A 378 -53.56 16.33 -2.32
N GLN A 379 -53.73 15.26 -3.09
CA GLN A 379 -54.28 15.30 -4.45
C GLN A 379 -55.79 15.02 -4.49
N VAL A 380 -56.44 14.78 -3.35
CA VAL A 380 -57.89 14.56 -3.32
C VAL A 380 -58.57 15.86 -3.73
N ASP A 381 -59.24 15.81 -4.89
CA ASP A 381 -60.09 16.91 -5.32
C ASP A 381 -61.38 16.88 -4.50
N TYR A 382 -61.44 17.77 -3.52
CA TYR A 382 -62.58 17.88 -2.59
C TYR A 382 -63.90 18.14 -3.31
N ARG A 383 -63.92 18.50 -4.60
CA ARG A 383 -65.15 18.70 -5.40
C ARG A 383 -65.94 17.42 -5.58
N HIS A 384 -65.32 16.25 -5.55
CA HIS A 384 -66.00 14.96 -5.68
C HIS A 384 -66.47 14.35 -4.34
N LEU A 385 -66.08 14.94 -3.23
CA LEU A 385 -66.48 14.46 -1.89
C LEU A 385 -67.72 15.17 -1.33
N SER A 386 -68.19 16.23 -1.95
CA SER A 386 -69.38 16.91 -1.50
C SER A 386 -70.63 16.23 -2.10
N PHE A 387 -71.23 15.33 -1.34
CA PHE A 387 -72.62 14.84 -1.60
C PHE A 387 -73.70 15.87 -1.25
N ILE A 388 -73.27 17.10 -0.95
CA ILE A 388 -74.18 18.17 -0.52
C ILE A 388 -74.41 19.09 -1.71
N ASP A 389 -75.64 19.53 -1.83
CA ASP A 389 -76.08 20.46 -2.85
C ASP A 389 -75.07 21.58 -3.11
N SER A 390 -74.68 21.72 -4.38
CA SER A 390 -73.65 22.64 -4.84
C SER A 390 -73.86 24.11 -4.47
N ARG A 391 -74.89 24.42 -3.77
CA ARG A 391 -75.27 25.74 -3.30
C ARG A 391 -74.92 26.02 -1.86
N LEU A 392 -74.36 25.00 -1.13
CA LEU A 392 -74.00 25.14 0.29
C LEU A 392 -72.56 24.70 0.56
N TYR A 393 -71.55 25.55 0.27
CA TYR A 393 -70.20 25.28 0.58
C TYR A 393 -69.76 26.03 1.84
N ASN A 394 -69.23 25.28 2.83
CA ASN A 394 -68.36 25.80 3.82
C ASN A 394 -66.96 25.30 3.48
N VAL A 395 -66.11 26.15 2.91
CA VAL A 395 -64.74 25.82 2.63
C VAL A 395 -63.88 26.16 3.84
N LYS A 396 -63.36 25.16 4.49
CA LYS A 396 -62.38 25.34 5.56
C LYS A 396 -60.99 25.21 4.98
N MET A 397 -60.25 26.31 4.88
CA MET A 397 -58.84 26.29 4.57
C MET A 397 -58.00 26.17 5.83
N SER A 398 -56.74 25.76 5.70
CA SER A 398 -55.83 25.50 6.82
C SER A 398 -55.56 26.66 7.78
N SER A 399 -56.02 27.85 7.44
CA SER A 399 -55.82 29.06 8.24
C SER A 399 -57.11 29.74 8.67
N GLY A 400 -58.26 29.18 8.39
CA GLY A 400 -59.53 29.79 8.78
C GLY A 400 -60.74 29.23 8.03
N THR A 401 -61.91 29.50 8.54
CA THR A 401 -63.16 29.21 7.90
C THR A 401 -63.54 30.37 6.99
N VAL A 402 -63.59 30.14 5.70
CA VAL A 402 -64.16 31.15 4.77
C VAL A 402 -65.64 30.91 4.72
N GLY A 403 -66.37 31.84 5.31
CA GLY A 403 -67.83 31.78 5.28
C GLY A 403 -68.39 32.16 3.91
N LEU A 404 -69.61 31.73 3.65
CA LEU A 404 -70.38 32.00 2.41
C LEU A 404 -70.66 33.50 2.17
N THR A 405 -70.13 34.38 3.04
CA THR A 405 -70.36 35.83 2.99
C THR A 405 -69.42 36.60 2.06
N ASP A 406 -68.41 35.92 1.49
CA ASP A 406 -67.52 36.58 0.54
C ASP A 406 -67.97 36.31 -0.92
N LYS A 407 -68.74 37.23 -1.48
CA LYS A 407 -69.19 37.17 -2.85
C LYS A 407 -68.14 36.99 -3.91
N LYS A 408 -66.86 37.40 -3.68
CA LYS A 408 -65.74 37.21 -4.61
C LYS A 408 -65.24 35.78 -4.64
N LEU A 409 -65.20 35.08 -3.54
CA LEU A 409 -64.81 33.69 -3.47
C LEU A 409 -65.89 32.79 -4.08
N ILE A 410 -67.14 33.15 -3.86
CA ILE A 410 -68.27 32.44 -4.39
C ILE A 410 -68.31 32.53 -5.92
N ASN A 411 -68.06 33.70 -6.48
CA ASN A 411 -67.98 33.87 -7.95
C ASN A 411 -66.83 33.14 -8.62
N SER A 412 -65.73 32.88 -7.86
CA SER A 412 -64.63 32.09 -8.41
C SER A 412 -64.90 30.58 -8.46
N PHE A 413 -65.89 30.09 -7.75
CA PHE A 413 -66.33 28.69 -7.71
C PHE A 413 -67.65 28.38 -8.45
N GLY A 414 -68.16 29.35 -9.14
CA GLY A 414 -69.44 29.21 -9.80
C GLY A 414 -70.56 29.93 -9.07
N GLU A 415 -71.62 30.26 -9.74
CA GLU A 415 -72.66 31.14 -9.33
C GLU A 415 -73.24 30.79 -7.95
N VAL A 416 -73.15 31.70 -7.01
CA VAL A 416 -73.94 31.70 -5.79
C VAL A 416 -75.00 32.80 -5.95
N TYR A 417 -76.23 32.39 -5.93
CA TYR A 417 -77.37 33.27 -5.93
C TYR A 417 -77.83 33.50 -4.51
N ASP A 418 -78.21 34.72 -4.21
CA ASP A 418 -78.81 35.14 -2.91
C ASP A 418 -80.00 34.24 -2.52
#